data_76f224eb6b2c853f8d896cdd73ff05d1
#
_entry.id   76f224eb6b2c853f8d896cdd73ff05d1
#
_cell.length_a   1.000
_cell.length_b   1.000
_cell.length_c   1.000
_cell.angle_alpha   90.00
_cell.angle_beta   90.00
_cell.angle_gamma   90.00
#
_symmetry.space_group_name_H-M   'P 1'
#
loop_
_entity.id
_entity.type
_entity.pdbx_description
1 polymer ?
#
loop_
_entity_poly.entity_id
_entity_poly.type
_entity_poly.pdbx_seq_one_letter_code
_entity_poly.pdbx_strand_id
1 'polypeptide(L)'
;MTDRVEARVLALTTNKKPADGSTHWSSRKLAAELGGAISHMTVARIWAKHDLKPQRLEGYLASNDPDFETKAADVIGLYLNPPQHAAVFCVDEKTAIQALDRKDPVLPLSPGRAERHGFEYYRHGTLSLYAAFNTKTGEVLGKTAERHTSAEFVAFLTDIVAHQPKGKEIHVIADNLSAHKTKQVEQFLIEHANVHMHFTPTYSSWLNQVELWFGKIERDVIARGVFTSVPDLKRKLMRYIRQYNKQPKPVKWKYFDPARRIASTSSVTVH
;
A
#
# COMPACT_ATOMS: atom_id res chain seq x y z
N MET A 1 13.11 -4.39 -40.79
CA MET A 1 11.73 -4.75 -40.39
C MET A 1 10.87 -3.60 -40.91
N THR A 2 9.83 -3.90 -41.71
CA THR A 2 9.02 -2.83 -42.31
C THR A 2 8.10 -2.21 -41.25
N ASP A 3 7.98 -0.90 -41.21
CA ASP A 3 7.10 -0.13 -40.31
C ASP A 3 5.66 -0.67 -40.28
N ARG A 4 5.22 -1.24 -41.42
CA ARG A 4 3.90 -1.87 -41.55
C ARG A 4 3.72 -3.10 -40.66
N VAL A 5 4.76 -3.92 -40.45
CA VAL A 5 4.68 -5.11 -39.60
C VAL A 5 4.64 -4.69 -38.12
N GLU A 6 5.45 -3.72 -37.76
CA GLU A 6 5.46 -3.17 -36.40
C GLU A 6 4.09 -2.55 -36.04
N ALA A 7 3.55 -1.72 -36.90
CA ALA A 7 2.22 -1.13 -36.76
C ALA A 7 1.12 -2.18 -36.59
N ARG A 8 1.18 -3.28 -37.35
CA ARG A 8 0.21 -4.40 -37.27
C ARG A 8 0.32 -5.15 -35.95
N VAL A 9 1.54 -5.39 -35.44
CA VAL A 9 1.77 -5.99 -34.13
C VAL A 9 1.17 -5.11 -33.02
N LEU A 10 1.43 -3.80 -33.05
CA LEU A 10 0.90 -2.87 -32.10
C LEU A 10 -0.63 -2.83 -32.13
N ALA A 11 -1.23 -2.66 -33.30
CA ALA A 11 -2.70 -2.62 -33.49
C ALA A 11 -3.40 -3.89 -32.96
N LEU A 12 -2.85 -5.08 -33.23
CA LEU A 12 -3.41 -6.32 -32.71
C LEU A 12 -3.25 -6.43 -31.22
N THR A 13 -2.10 -6.02 -30.67
CA THR A 13 -1.82 -6.10 -29.22
C THR A 13 -2.76 -5.21 -28.42
N THR A 14 -2.99 -3.97 -28.87
CA THR A 14 -3.74 -2.95 -28.11
C THR A 14 -5.25 -3.00 -28.35
N ASN A 15 -5.69 -3.34 -29.57
CA ASN A 15 -7.10 -3.18 -29.96
C ASN A 15 -7.85 -4.50 -30.11
N LYS A 16 -7.19 -5.66 -30.04
CA LYS A 16 -7.84 -6.95 -30.18
C LYS A 16 -7.44 -7.93 -29.09
N LYS A 17 -8.38 -8.78 -28.72
CA LYS A 17 -8.09 -9.94 -27.86
C LYS A 17 -7.80 -11.17 -28.73
N PRO A 18 -7.07 -12.17 -28.22
CA PRO A 18 -6.86 -13.44 -28.93
C PRO A 18 -8.17 -14.13 -29.22
N ALA A 19 -8.27 -14.71 -30.43
CA ALA A 19 -9.47 -15.41 -30.88
C ALA A 19 -9.73 -16.74 -30.14
N ASP A 20 -8.73 -17.27 -29.45
CA ASP A 20 -8.81 -18.49 -28.63
C ASP A 20 -9.52 -18.31 -27.29
N GLY A 21 -10.07 -17.13 -27.01
CA GLY A 21 -10.75 -16.81 -25.75
C GLY A 21 -9.83 -16.42 -24.60
N SER A 22 -8.51 -16.38 -24.78
CA SER A 22 -7.60 -15.92 -23.77
C SER A 22 -7.67 -14.39 -23.55
N THR A 23 -7.41 -13.95 -22.33
CA THR A 23 -7.59 -12.55 -21.91
C THR A 23 -6.51 -11.60 -22.45
N HIS A 24 -5.35 -12.13 -22.83
CA HIS A 24 -4.20 -11.33 -23.28
C HIS A 24 -3.34 -12.10 -24.29
N TRP A 25 -2.56 -11.35 -25.05
CA TRP A 25 -1.62 -11.91 -26.02
C TRP A 25 -0.36 -12.43 -25.34
N SER A 26 0.10 -13.60 -25.74
CA SER A 26 1.51 -13.99 -25.62
C SER A 26 2.21 -13.74 -26.95
N SER A 27 3.52 -13.56 -26.92
CA SER A 27 4.30 -13.35 -28.16
C SER A 27 4.16 -14.51 -29.17
N ARG A 28 4.01 -15.73 -28.66
CA ARG A 28 3.78 -16.93 -29.53
C ARG A 28 2.40 -16.92 -30.17
N LYS A 29 1.35 -16.57 -29.41
CA LYS A 29 -0.02 -16.46 -29.95
C LYS A 29 -0.12 -15.38 -31.00
N LEU A 30 0.48 -14.21 -30.75
CA LEU A 30 0.44 -13.13 -31.74
C LEU A 30 1.25 -13.45 -32.99
N ALA A 31 2.38 -14.14 -32.88
CA ALA A 31 3.14 -14.60 -34.05
C ALA A 31 2.35 -15.61 -34.88
N ALA A 32 1.60 -16.53 -34.24
CA ALA A 32 0.72 -17.47 -34.93
C ALA A 32 -0.45 -16.75 -35.61
N GLU A 33 -1.08 -15.77 -34.97
CA GLU A 33 -2.17 -14.96 -35.58
C GLU A 33 -1.69 -14.16 -36.80
N LEU A 34 -0.41 -13.80 -36.84
CA LEU A 34 0.22 -13.15 -37.97
C LEU A 34 0.63 -14.15 -39.07
N GLY A 35 0.16 -15.43 -38.99
CA GLY A 35 0.46 -16.46 -39.96
C GLY A 35 1.91 -16.92 -39.99
N GLY A 36 2.65 -16.70 -38.91
CA GLY A 36 4.09 -17.03 -38.82
C GLY A 36 5.00 -16.10 -39.63
N ALA A 37 4.48 -15.00 -40.15
CA ALA A 37 5.25 -14.03 -40.94
C ALA A 37 6.43 -13.42 -40.17
N ILE A 38 6.36 -13.43 -38.82
CA ILE A 38 7.43 -13.02 -37.91
C ILE A 38 7.55 -13.99 -36.73
N SER A 39 8.74 -14.11 -36.20
CA SER A 39 8.99 -14.97 -35.02
C SER A 39 8.40 -14.33 -33.74
N HIS A 40 8.08 -15.16 -32.76
CA HIS A 40 7.66 -14.69 -31.44
C HIS A 40 8.71 -13.83 -30.77
N MET A 41 9.99 -14.04 -31.07
CA MET A 41 11.07 -13.17 -30.57
C MET A 41 11.01 -11.78 -31.18
N THR A 42 10.61 -11.66 -32.43
CA THR A 42 10.39 -10.38 -33.12
C THR A 42 9.23 -9.63 -32.49
N VAL A 43 8.12 -10.32 -32.19
CA VAL A 43 6.98 -9.74 -31.43
C VAL A 43 7.45 -9.24 -30.07
N ALA A 44 8.22 -10.04 -29.34
CA ALA A 44 8.73 -9.66 -28.01
C ALA A 44 9.66 -8.42 -28.07
N ARG A 45 10.49 -8.29 -29.11
CA ARG A 45 11.35 -7.10 -29.32
C ARG A 45 10.52 -5.85 -29.63
N ILE A 46 9.46 -5.96 -30.42
CA ILE A 46 8.55 -4.84 -30.69
C ILE A 46 7.86 -4.42 -29.40
N TRP A 47 7.34 -5.36 -28.61
CA TRP A 47 6.75 -5.03 -27.32
C TRP A 47 7.72 -4.35 -26.36
N ALA A 48 8.96 -4.85 -26.29
CA ALA A 48 10.00 -4.22 -25.47
C ALA A 48 10.33 -2.80 -25.93
N LYS A 49 10.41 -2.56 -27.24
CA LYS A 49 10.65 -1.24 -27.84
C LYS A 49 9.57 -0.22 -27.45
N HIS A 50 8.31 -0.67 -27.34
CA HIS A 50 7.15 0.17 -27.00
C HIS A 50 6.69 0.02 -25.54
N ASP A 51 7.48 -0.60 -24.68
CA ASP A 51 7.17 -0.91 -23.27
C ASP A 51 5.82 -1.61 -23.04
N LEU A 52 5.36 -2.40 -24.03
CA LEU A 52 4.14 -3.17 -23.93
C LEU A 52 4.36 -4.46 -23.16
N LYS A 53 3.51 -4.70 -22.18
CA LYS A 53 3.55 -5.88 -21.29
C LYS A 53 2.15 -6.53 -21.22
N PRO A 54 1.65 -7.17 -22.31
CA PRO A 54 0.27 -7.66 -22.37
C PRO A 54 -0.10 -8.67 -21.27
N GLN A 55 0.89 -9.37 -20.73
CA GLN A 55 0.75 -10.33 -19.62
C GLN A 55 0.67 -9.67 -18.25
N ARG A 56 0.98 -8.37 -18.15
CA ARG A 56 0.98 -7.65 -16.88
C ARG A 56 -0.34 -6.93 -16.70
N LEU A 57 -1.04 -7.25 -15.61
CA LEU A 57 -2.20 -6.51 -15.18
C LEU A 57 -1.79 -5.56 -14.05
N GLU A 58 -2.06 -4.29 -14.21
CA GLU A 58 -1.91 -3.29 -13.18
C GLU A 58 -3.31 -2.81 -12.77
N GLY A 59 -3.60 -2.91 -11.48
CA GLY A 59 -4.82 -2.31 -10.92
C GLY A 59 -4.60 -0.82 -10.69
N TYR A 60 -5.60 -0.03 -10.93
CA TYR A 60 -5.65 1.36 -10.48
C TYR A 60 -6.93 1.59 -9.67
N LEU A 61 -6.86 2.47 -8.70
CA LEU A 61 -8.02 2.93 -7.93
C LEU A 61 -8.37 4.33 -8.39
N ALA A 62 -9.60 4.51 -8.86
CA ALA A 62 -10.17 5.82 -9.11
C ALA A 62 -11.02 6.21 -7.89
N SER A 63 -10.72 7.35 -7.30
CA SER A 63 -11.55 7.90 -6.23
C SER A 63 -12.84 8.46 -6.80
N ASN A 64 -13.95 8.16 -6.16
CA ASN A 64 -15.27 8.77 -6.41
C ASN A 64 -15.65 9.79 -5.31
N ASP A 65 -14.69 10.21 -4.51
CA ASP A 65 -14.90 11.20 -3.44
C ASP A 65 -15.18 12.57 -4.07
N PRO A 66 -16.33 13.20 -3.81
CA PRO A 66 -16.67 14.51 -4.37
C PRO A 66 -15.71 15.61 -3.91
N ASP A 67 -15.12 15.47 -2.71
CA ASP A 67 -14.16 16.41 -2.12
C ASP A 67 -12.71 15.99 -2.34
N PHE A 68 -12.44 15.17 -3.37
CA PHE A 68 -11.12 14.59 -3.61
C PHE A 68 -10.00 15.63 -3.62
N GLU A 69 -10.18 16.70 -4.40
CA GLU A 69 -9.15 17.73 -4.59
C GLU A 69 -8.84 18.46 -3.29
N THR A 70 -9.89 18.82 -2.53
CA THR A 70 -9.75 19.53 -1.24
C THR A 70 -9.02 18.67 -0.21
N LYS A 71 -9.44 17.42 -0.03
CA LYS A 71 -8.81 16.49 0.93
C LYS A 71 -7.39 16.12 0.51
N ALA A 72 -7.17 15.91 -0.79
CA ALA A 72 -5.84 15.60 -1.30
C ALA A 72 -4.89 16.80 -1.14
N ALA A 73 -5.37 18.02 -1.41
CA ALA A 73 -4.57 19.25 -1.23
C ALA A 73 -4.21 19.47 0.23
N ASP A 74 -5.13 19.25 1.17
CA ASP A 74 -4.91 19.35 2.61
C ASP A 74 -3.80 18.38 3.05
N VAL A 75 -3.93 17.09 2.74
CA VAL A 75 -2.94 16.07 3.10
C VAL A 75 -1.57 16.33 2.45
N ILE A 76 -1.54 16.71 1.16
CA ILE A 76 -0.28 17.02 0.46
C ILE A 76 0.35 18.28 1.03
N GLY A 77 -0.47 19.27 1.41
CA GLY A 77 -0.01 20.47 2.08
C GLY A 77 0.79 20.17 3.35
N LEU A 78 0.31 19.24 4.17
CA LEU A 78 1.02 18.79 5.38
C LEU A 78 2.34 18.08 5.08
N TYR A 79 2.48 17.42 3.92
CA TYR A 79 3.74 16.79 3.52
C TYR A 79 4.76 17.77 2.98
N LEU A 80 4.32 18.80 2.26
CA LEU A 80 5.20 19.80 1.64
C LEU A 80 5.58 20.90 2.60
N ASN A 81 4.63 21.37 3.41
CA ASN A 81 4.78 22.50 4.33
C ASN A 81 4.16 22.16 5.69
N PRO A 82 4.75 21.23 6.46
CA PRO A 82 4.25 20.90 7.78
C PRO A 82 4.35 22.14 8.71
N PRO A 83 3.38 22.38 9.59
CA PRO A 83 3.46 23.47 10.56
C PRO A 83 4.72 23.34 11.43
N GLN A 84 5.44 24.44 11.64
CA GLN A 84 6.79 24.41 12.23
C GLN A 84 6.87 23.76 13.62
N HIS A 85 5.84 23.94 14.44
CA HIS A 85 5.79 23.45 15.82
C HIS A 85 4.86 22.25 16.01
N ALA A 86 4.32 21.68 14.94
CA ALA A 86 3.44 20.52 14.98
C ALA A 86 4.18 19.20 14.79
N ALA A 87 3.53 18.11 15.20
CA ALA A 87 3.87 16.77 14.80
C ALA A 87 2.83 16.26 13.80
N VAL A 88 3.25 15.73 12.67
CA VAL A 88 2.37 15.17 11.64
C VAL A 88 2.55 13.66 11.59
N PHE A 89 1.46 12.94 11.83
CA PHE A 89 1.43 11.48 11.81
C PHE A 89 0.50 10.96 10.73
N CYS A 90 0.96 9.96 9.98
CA CYS A 90 0.11 9.11 9.17
C CYS A 90 -0.29 7.91 10.00
N VAL A 91 -1.59 7.73 10.22
CA VAL A 91 -2.14 6.70 11.10
C VAL A 91 -3.04 5.76 10.33
N ASP A 92 -2.91 4.48 10.59
CA ASP A 92 -3.76 3.44 10.02
C ASP A 92 -3.62 2.12 10.79
N GLU A 93 -4.43 1.11 10.46
CA GLU A 93 -4.32 -0.21 11.03
C GLU A 93 -4.19 -1.31 9.96
N LYS A 94 -3.21 -2.19 10.16
CA LYS A 94 -3.11 -3.45 9.44
C LYS A 94 -3.88 -4.52 10.19
N THR A 95 -5.06 -4.84 9.70
CA THR A 95 -5.98 -5.78 10.34
C THR A 95 -5.68 -7.24 10.00
N ALA A 96 -6.17 -8.15 10.83
CA ALA A 96 -6.20 -9.60 10.59
C ALA A 96 -4.84 -10.22 10.22
N ILE A 97 -3.74 -9.73 10.79
CA ILE A 97 -2.42 -10.36 10.64
C ILE A 97 -2.48 -11.74 11.27
N GLN A 98 -2.26 -12.77 10.46
CA GLN A 98 -2.39 -14.15 10.92
C GLN A 98 -1.12 -14.66 11.60
N ALA A 99 -1.28 -15.28 12.77
CA ALA A 99 -0.21 -16.06 13.40
C ALA A 99 -0.16 -17.44 12.74
N LEU A 100 0.66 -17.57 11.70
CA LEU A 100 0.85 -18.81 10.94
C LEU A 100 2.07 -19.54 11.44
N ASP A 101 1.88 -20.80 11.87
CA ASP A 101 2.96 -21.71 12.21
C ASP A 101 3.04 -22.81 11.16
N ARG A 102 4.24 -23.12 10.65
CA ARG A 102 4.42 -24.12 9.61
C ARG A 102 4.40 -25.51 10.22
N LYS A 103 3.66 -26.45 9.61
CA LYS A 103 3.68 -27.85 10.02
C LYS A 103 5.02 -28.51 9.70
N ASP A 104 5.57 -28.19 8.55
CA ASP A 104 6.86 -28.69 8.10
C ASP A 104 7.99 -27.72 8.43
N PRO A 105 9.20 -28.22 8.72
CA PRO A 105 10.38 -27.39 8.89
C PRO A 105 10.65 -26.52 7.65
N VAL A 106 11.03 -25.28 7.89
CA VAL A 106 11.48 -24.39 6.81
C VAL A 106 12.82 -24.93 6.27
N LEU A 107 12.90 -25.18 4.98
CA LEU A 107 14.15 -25.56 4.32
C LEU A 107 14.98 -24.29 4.06
N PRO A 108 16.17 -24.17 4.65
CA PRO A 108 16.92 -22.93 4.60
C PRO A 108 17.46 -22.62 3.20
N LEU A 109 17.72 -21.36 2.98
CA LEU A 109 18.43 -20.85 1.82
C LEU A 109 19.82 -21.52 1.72
N SER A 110 20.19 -21.94 0.51
CA SER A 110 21.54 -22.43 0.19
C SER A 110 21.95 -22.03 -1.22
N PRO A 111 23.24 -22.10 -1.58
CA PRO A 111 23.69 -21.77 -2.93
C PRO A 111 22.89 -22.52 -4.00
N GLY A 112 22.30 -21.77 -4.95
CA GLY A 112 21.46 -22.33 -6.02
C GLY A 112 20.05 -22.75 -5.60
N ARG A 113 19.66 -22.59 -4.33
CA ARG A 113 18.33 -22.97 -3.82
C ARG A 113 17.72 -21.85 -2.97
N ALA A 114 16.53 -21.39 -3.34
CA ALA A 114 15.76 -20.49 -2.52
C ALA A 114 15.28 -21.17 -1.23
N GLU A 115 15.01 -20.39 -0.18
CA GLU A 115 14.29 -20.83 1.00
C GLU A 115 12.92 -21.39 0.60
N ARG A 116 12.51 -22.51 1.20
CA ARG A 116 11.23 -23.17 0.90
C ARG A 116 10.43 -23.37 2.18
N HIS A 117 9.16 -23.05 2.10
CA HIS A 117 8.18 -23.27 3.15
C HIS A 117 7.20 -24.35 2.73
N GLY A 118 6.80 -25.20 3.67
CA GLY A 118 5.69 -26.14 3.48
C GLY A 118 4.38 -25.39 3.22
N PHE A 119 3.45 -26.01 2.50
CA PHE A 119 2.15 -25.41 2.20
C PHE A 119 1.19 -25.46 3.41
N GLU A 120 1.37 -26.43 4.29
CA GLU A 120 0.51 -26.62 5.44
C GLU A 120 0.96 -25.77 6.65
N TYR A 121 -0.03 -25.23 7.38
CA TYR A 121 0.22 -24.40 8.54
C TYR A 121 -0.90 -24.53 9.57
N TYR A 122 -0.57 -24.29 10.84
CA TYR A 122 -1.51 -24.04 11.90
C TYR A 122 -1.83 -22.55 11.98
N ARG A 123 -3.10 -22.21 12.21
CA ARG A 123 -3.56 -20.85 12.48
C ARG A 123 -3.81 -20.68 13.96
N HIS A 124 -3.01 -19.86 14.62
CA HIS A 124 -3.12 -19.61 16.06
C HIS A 124 -3.99 -18.40 16.40
N GLY A 125 -4.60 -17.75 15.39
CA GLY A 125 -5.42 -16.56 15.53
C GLY A 125 -4.88 -15.37 14.74
N THR A 126 -5.49 -14.23 14.99
CA THR A 126 -5.18 -12.97 14.28
C THR A 126 -4.87 -11.84 15.26
N LEU A 127 -4.20 -10.83 14.78
CA LEU A 127 -3.85 -9.62 15.51
C LEU A 127 -3.96 -8.41 14.57
N SER A 128 -4.42 -7.28 15.08
CA SER A 128 -4.37 -6.00 14.38
C SER A 128 -3.18 -5.18 14.88
N LEU A 129 -2.53 -4.45 13.97
CA LEU A 129 -1.43 -3.56 14.27
C LEU A 129 -1.81 -2.13 13.87
N TYR A 130 -2.03 -1.27 14.85
CA TYR A 130 -2.08 0.18 14.65
C TYR A 130 -0.68 0.74 14.51
N ALA A 131 -0.49 1.66 13.58
CA ALA A 131 0.78 2.35 13.40
C ALA A 131 0.57 3.83 13.14
N ALA A 132 1.40 4.67 13.78
CA ALA A 132 1.50 6.09 13.52
C ALA A 132 2.91 6.40 13.02
N PHE A 133 3.01 6.73 11.75
CA PHE A 133 4.26 7.08 11.08
C PHE A 133 4.48 8.60 11.17
N ASN A 134 5.53 9.01 11.84
CA ASN A 134 5.93 10.43 11.92
C ASN A 134 6.54 10.86 10.58
N THR A 135 5.89 11.78 9.89
CA THR A 135 6.31 12.21 8.53
C THR A 135 7.67 12.91 8.53
N LYS A 136 8.06 13.56 9.62
CA LYS A 136 9.32 14.30 9.75
C LYS A 136 10.50 13.41 10.11
N THR A 137 10.32 12.51 11.07
CA THR A 137 11.42 11.66 11.59
C THR A 137 11.47 10.30 10.93
N GLY A 138 10.32 9.82 10.42
CA GLY A 138 10.15 8.46 9.93
C GLY A 138 9.97 7.42 11.04
N GLU A 139 9.93 7.83 12.30
CA GLU A 139 9.67 6.94 13.44
C GLU A 139 8.23 6.42 13.41
N VAL A 140 8.04 5.23 13.96
CA VAL A 140 6.74 4.58 14.03
C VAL A 140 6.38 4.27 15.48
N LEU A 141 5.28 4.83 15.95
CA LEU A 141 4.61 4.33 17.13
C LEU A 141 3.68 3.19 16.70
N GLY A 142 3.81 2.02 17.33
CA GLY A 142 2.97 0.86 17.03
C GLY A 142 2.28 0.32 18.28
N LYS A 143 1.03 -0.11 18.10
CA LYS A 143 0.22 -0.78 19.13
C LYS A 143 -0.52 -1.95 18.52
N THR A 144 -0.48 -3.08 19.19
CA THR A 144 -1.26 -4.26 18.77
C THR A 144 -2.57 -4.32 19.52
N ALA A 145 -3.64 -4.74 18.84
CA ALA A 145 -4.96 -4.93 19.40
C ALA A 145 -5.61 -6.20 18.83
N GLU A 146 -6.50 -6.80 19.59
CA GLU A 146 -7.28 -7.97 19.14
C GLU A 146 -8.42 -7.57 18.18
N ARG A 147 -8.91 -6.36 18.34
CA ARG A 147 -9.98 -5.76 17.54
C ARG A 147 -9.50 -4.45 16.90
N HIS A 148 -10.28 -3.96 15.95
CA HIS A 148 -10.05 -2.69 15.25
C HIS A 148 -11.31 -1.83 15.26
N THR A 149 -11.80 -1.53 16.48
CA THR A 149 -12.97 -0.68 16.71
C THR A 149 -12.55 0.76 17.02
N SER A 150 -13.52 1.66 17.06
CA SER A 150 -13.27 3.06 17.45
C SER A 150 -12.66 3.20 18.84
N ALA A 151 -12.95 2.27 19.76
CA ALA A 151 -12.37 2.30 21.10
C ALA A 151 -10.86 2.06 21.08
N GLU A 152 -10.39 1.06 20.30
CA GLU A 152 -8.96 0.81 20.11
C GLU A 152 -8.29 1.96 19.36
N PHE A 153 -8.99 2.55 18.37
CA PHE A 153 -8.46 3.71 17.65
C PHE A 153 -8.28 4.92 18.58
N VAL A 154 -9.28 5.27 19.40
CA VAL A 154 -9.17 6.35 20.39
C VAL A 154 -8.07 6.05 21.42
N ALA A 155 -7.96 4.82 21.90
CA ALA A 155 -6.87 4.41 22.79
C ALA A 155 -5.50 4.55 22.12
N PHE A 156 -5.42 4.37 20.81
CA PHE A 156 -4.18 4.58 20.06
C PHE A 156 -3.88 6.09 19.86
N LEU A 157 -4.88 6.91 19.56
CA LEU A 157 -4.73 8.36 19.51
C LEU A 157 -4.25 8.92 20.86
N THR A 158 -4.77 8.39 21.96
CA THR A 158 -4.31 8.76 23.34
C THR A 158 -2.83 8.43 23.52
N ASP A 159 -2.38 7.27 23.04
CA ASP A 159 -0.94 6.92 23.09
C ASP A 159 -0.10 7.88 22.24
N ILE A 160 -0.57 8.29 21.05
CA ILE A 160 0.14 9.28 20.22
C ILE A 160 0.30 10.59 20.98
N VAL A 161 -0.77 11.10 21.59
CA VAL A 161 -0.74 12.34 22.39
C VAL A 161 0.23 12.21 23.58
N ALA A 162 0.18 11.09 24.31
CA ALA A 162 1.04 10.84 25.46
C ALA A 162 2.54 10.80 25.11
N HIS A 163 2.89 10.46 23.88
CA HIS A 163 4.28 10.45 23.41
C HIS A 163 4.76 11.81 22.88
N GLN A 164 3.91 12.84 22.90
CA GLN A 164 4.30 14.19 22.47
C GLN A 164 4.45 15.13 23.66
N PRO A 165 5.28 16.18 23.56
CA PRO A 165 5.33 17.25 24.55
C PRO A 165 3.94 17.86 24.76
N LYS A 166 3.64 18.22 26.01
CA LYS A 166 2.36 18.87 26.36
C LYS A 166 2.14 20.14 25.55
N GLY A 167 0.93 20.28 25.01
CA GLY A 167 0.51 21.45 24.23
C GLY A 167 1.07 21.51 22.81
N LYS A 168 1.79 20.47 22.36
CA LYS A 168 2.24 20.40 20.98
C LYS A 168 1.05 20.11 20.05
N GLU A 169 0.95 20.85 18.97
CA GLU A 169 -0.03 20.55 17.90
C GLU A 169 0.30 19.23 17.22
N ILE A 170 -0.74 18.43 17.00
CA ILE A 170 -0.64 17.10 16.42
C ILE A 170 -1.63 17.01 15.26
N HIS A 171 -1.12 16.82 14.08
CA HIS A 171 -1.92 16.54 12.88
C HIS A 171 -1.89 15.04 12.59
N VAL A 172 -3.07 14.44 12.50
CA VAL A 172 -3.25 13.01 12.24
C VAL A 172 -3.89 12.85 10.88
N ILE A 173 -3.17 12.25 9.95
CA ILE A 173 -3.67 11.87 8.64
C ILE A 173 -4.14 10.42 8.74
N ALA A 174 -5.43 10.17 8.51
CA ALA A 174 -6.02 8.84 8.53
C ALA A 174 -6.86 8.60 7.27
N ASP A 175 -7.23 7.36 7.02
CA ASP A 175 -8.16 7.04 5.96
C ASP A 175 -9.60 7.50 6.30
N ASN A 176 -10.46 7.51 5.29
CA ASN A 176 -11.84 7.98 5.42
C ASN A 176 -12.79 6.92 5.97
N LEU A 177 -12.33 6.02 6.83
CA LEU A 177 -13.12 4.94 7.41
C LEU A 177 -14.14 5.47 8.42
N SER A 178 -15.34 4.87 8.46
CA SER A 178 -16.40 5.27 9.40
C SER A 178 -15.99 5.08 10.88
N ALA A 179 -15.13 4.10 11.17
CA ALA A 179 -14.61 3.86 12.52
C ALA A 179 -13.82 5.04 13.08
N HIS A 180 -13.24 5.88 12.20
CA HIS A 180 -12.47 7.07 12.55
C HIS A 180 -13.32 8.34 12.72
N LYS A 181 -14.64 8.25 12.53
CA LYS A 181 -15.59 9.38 12.57
C LYS A 181 -16.76 9.15 13.54
N THR A 182 -16.52 8.38 14.58
CA THR A 182 -17.54 8.07 15.56
C THR A 182 -17.63 9.14 16.66
N LYS A 183 -18.72 9.13 17.41
CA LYS A 183 -18.90 10.01 18.58
C LYS A 183 -17.75 9.90 19.60
N GLN A 184 -17.13 8.73 19.72
CA GLN A 184 -15.97 8.54 20.61
C GLN A 184 -14.75 9.31 20.13
N VAL A 185 -14.51 9.34 18.81
CA VAL A 185 -13.43 10.12 18.22
C VAL A 185 -13.73 11.62 18.32
N GLU A 186 -14.97 12.04 18.05
CA GLU A 186 -15.40 13.44 18.23
C GLU A 186 -15.21 13.91 19.67
N GLN A 187 -15.60 13.10 20.67
CA GLN A 187 -15.40 13.40 22.08
C GLN A 187 -13.90 13.54 22.44
N PHE A 188 -13.07 12.60 21.91
CA PHE A 188 -11.63 12.67 22.09
C PHE A 188 -11.03 13.98 21.54
N LEU A 189 -11.48 14.44 20.36
CA LEU A 189 -11.00 15.68 19.76
C LEU A 189 -11.46 16.92 20.53
N ILE A 190 -12.65 16.90 21.16
CA ILE A 190 -13.11 17.96 22.05
C ILE A 190 -12.18 18.05 23.29
N GLU A 191 -11.78 16.92 23.84
CA GLU A 191 -10.91 16.85 25.01
C GLU A 191 -9.43 17.18 24.69
N HIS A 192 -9.04 17.04 23.42
CA HIS A 192 -7.68 17.25 22.91
C HIS A 192 -7.67 18.28 21.78
N ALA A 193 -7.99 19.53 22.08
CA ALA A 193 -8.11 20.61 21.09
C ALA A 193 -6.83 20.88 20.25
N ASN A 194 -5.69 20.34 20.68
CA ASN A 194 -4.42 20.39 19.96
C ASN A 194 -4.23 19.24 18.96
N VAL A 195 -5.24 18.37 18.79
CA VAL A 195 -5.23 17.26 17.81
C VAL A 195 -6.16 17.58 16.66
N HIS A 196 -5.63 17.54 15.44
CA HIS A 196 -6.35 17.85 14.21
C HIS A 196 -6.38 16.63 13.30
N MET A 197 -7.58 16.17 12.92
CA MET A 197 -7.76 15.04 12.02
C MET A 197 -7.85 15.50 10.55
N HIS A 198 -7.12 14.83 9.68
CA HIS A 198 -7.12 15.02 8.23
C HIS A 198 -7.43 13.69 7.57
N PHE A 199 -8.48 13.66 6.75
CA PHE A 199 -8.90 12.42 6.11
C PHE A 199 -8.46 12.37 4.65
N THR A 200 -7.87 11.25 4.25
CA THR A 200 -7.60 11.00 2.83
C THR A 200 -8.91 10.86 2.06
N PRO A 201 -8.95 11.20 0.76
CA PRO A 201 -10.11 10.90 -0.06
C PRO A 201 -10.41 9.41 -0.07
N THR A 202 -11.68 9.05 -0.25
CA THR A 202 -12.11 7.65 -0.38
C THR A 202 -11.33 6.94 -1.49
N TYR A 203 -10.93 5.70 -1.27
CA TYR A 203 -10.08 4.89 -2.17
C TYR A 203 -8.70 5.51 -2.49
N SER A 204 -8.15 6.32 -1.59
CA SER A 204 -6.88 7.01 -1.79
C SER A 204 -5.86 6.72 -0.69
N SER A 205 -5.81 5.47 -0.21
CA SER A 205 -4.85 5.03 0.83
C SER A 205 -3.39 5.31 0.46
N TRP A 206 -3.07 5.36 -0.84
CA TRP A 206 -1.73 5.74 -1.33
C TRP A 206 -1.29 7.15 -0.90
N LEU A 207 -2.21 8.02 -0.48
CA LEU A 207 -1.89 9.31 0.15
C LEU A 207 -1.44 9.15 1.60
N ASN A 208 -1.77 8.04 2.26
CA ASN A 208 -1.36 7.79 3.63
C ASN A 208 0.03 7.11 3.66
N GLN A 209 1.07 7.86 4.08
CA GLN A 209 2.45 7.36 4.04
C GLN A 209 2.70 6.13 4.93
N VAL A 210 1.88 5.87 5.94
CA VAL A 210 2.02 4.68 6.78
C VAL A 210 1.83 3.38 5.99
N GLU A 211 1.11 3.41 4.88
CA GLU A 211 0.94 2.26 3.97
C GLU A 211 2.27 1.78 3.37
N LEU A 212 3.18 2.71 3.07
CA LEU A 212 4.53 2.35 2.63
C LEU A 212 5.30 1.60 3.71
N TRP A 213 5.11 1.98 4.97
CA TRP A 213 5.70 1.30 6.10
C TRP A 213 5.02 -0.06 6.36
N PHE A 214 3.70 -0.18 6.21
CA PHE A 214 3.02 -1.47 6.26
C PHE A 214 3.51 -2.42 5.17
N GLY A 215 3.75 -1.93 3.96
CA GLY A 215 4.40 -2.71 2.90
C GLY A 215 5.81 -3.17 3.29
N LYS A 216 6.53 -2.39 4.08
CA LYS A 216 7.86 -2.77 4.58
C LYS A 216 7.78 -3.87 5.63
N ILE A 217 6.98 -3.72 6.68
CA ILE A 217 6.85 -4.75 7.74
C ILE A 217 6.25 -6.05 7.20
N GLU A 218 5.36 -5.95 6.20
CA GLU A 218 4.84 -7.12 5.47
C GLU A 218 5.98 -7.94 4.87
N ARG A 219 6.86 -7.31 4.10
CA ARG A 219 7.99 -7.99 3.45
C ARG A 219 9.03 -8.51 4.43
N ASP A 220 9.34 -7.70 5.44
CA ASP A 220 10.47 -7.95 6.33
C ASP A 220 10.14 -8.94 7.46
N VAL A 221 8.87 -9.04 7.86
CA VAL A 221 8.45 -9.81 9.04
C VAL A 221 7.30 -10.77 8.75
N ILE A 222 6.22 -10.28 8.10
CA ILE A 222 4.95 -11.02 8.07
C ILE A 222 4.98 -12.11 6.99
N ALA A 223 5.33 -11.74 5.76
CA ALA A 223 5.21 -12.63 4.60
C ALA A 223 6.01 -13.95 4.73
N ARG A 224 7.15 -13.91 5.43
CA ARG A 224 8.01 -15.09 5.66
C ARG A 224 8.05 -15.51 7.14
N GLY A 225 7.31 -14.81 7.99
CA GLY A 225 7.29 -15.09 9.41
C GLY A 225 6.65 -16.44 9.73
N VAL A 226 7.21 -17.12 10.72
CA VAL A 226 6.60 -18.28 11.40
C VAL A 226 6.25 -17.84 12.80
N PHE A 227 4.98 -18.02 13.19
CA PHE A 227 4.44 -17.49 14.44
C PHE A 227 3.71 -18.62 15.20
N THR A 228 4.32 -19.09 16.26
CA THR A 228 3.82 -20.22 17.07
C THR A 228 2.63 -19.85 17.96
N SER A 229 2.29 -18.58 18.05
CA SER A 229 1.13 -18.07 18.80
C SER A 229 0.88 -16.59 18.49
N VAL A 230 -0.29 -16.05 18.85
CA VAL A 230 -0.58 -14.62 18.78
C VAL A 230 0.39 -13.78 19.64
N PRO A 231 0.74 -14.18 20.88
CA PRO A 231 1.79 -13.50 21.65
C PRO A 231 3.16 -13.50 20.98
N ASP A 232 3.54 -14.56 20.26
CA ASP A 232 4.79 -14.61 19.50
C ASP A 232 4.76 -13.63 18.33
N LEU A 233 3.66 -13.59 17.56
CA LEU A 233 3.45 -12.60 16.51
C LEU A 233 3.58 -11.17 17.06
N LYS A 234 2.87 -10.84 18.14
CA LYS A 234 2.96 -9.54 18.82
C LYS A 234 4.40 -9.19 19.17
N ARG A 235 5.11 -10.09 19.83
CA ARG A 235 6.51 -9.89 20.24
C ARG A 235 7.42 -9.59 19.05
N LYS A 236 7.29 -10.33 17.94
CA LYS A 236 8.09 -10.16 16.72
C LYS A 236 7.79 -8.82 16.04
N LEU A 237 6.52 -8.44 15.90
CA LEU A 237 6.12 -7.15 15.35
C LEU A 237 6.68 -5.98 16.18
N MET A 238 6.47 -5.99 17.50
CA MET A 238 6.94 -4.94 18.37
C MET A 238 8.47 -4.86 18.48
N ARG A 239 9.16 -6.01 18.39
CA ARG A 239 10.63 -6.05 18.28
C ARG A 239 11.11 -5.39 17.00
N TYR A 240 10.44 -5.67 15.87
CA TYR A 240 10.80 -5.06 14.60
C TYR A 240 10.62 -3.53 14.62
N ILE A 241 9.51 -3.02 15.17
CA ILE A 241 9.26 -1.59 15.30
C ILE A 241 10.38 -0.92 16.12
N ARG A 242 10.72 -1.48 17.28
CA ARG A 242 11.83 -0.95 18.10
C ARG A 242 13.16 -0.95 17.36
N GLN A 243 13.43 -1.97 16.54
CA GLN A 243 14.67 -2.05 15.78
C GLN A 243 14.67 -1.06 14.60
N TYR A 244 13.52 -0.92 13.91
CA TYR A 244 13.34 0.06 12.84
C TYR A 244 13.56 1.49 13.34
N ASN A 245 13.04 1.84 14.50
CA ASN A 245 13.16 3.16 15.09
C ASN A 245 14.59 3.54 15.55
N LYS A 246 15.55 2.63 15.51
CA LYS A 246 16.97 2.98 15.73
C LYS A 246 17.57 3.76 14.55
N GLN A 247 17.04 3.55 13.35
CA GLN A 247 17.45 4.25 12.14
C GLN A 247 16.22 4.49 11.24
N PRO A 248 15.27 5.32 11.70
CA PRO A 248 14.04 5.58 10.96
C PRO A 248 14.34 6.37 9.71
N LYS A 249 13.50 6.21 8.68
CA LYS A 249 13.67 6.94 7.42
C LYS A 249 12.35 7.61 7.05
N PRO A 250 12.31 8.95 6.99
CA PRO A 250 11.13 9.66 6.52
C PRO A 250 10.90 9.41 5.02
N VAL A 251 9.65 9.46 4.62
CA VAL A 251 9.26 9.37 3.21
C VAL A 251 9.34 10.75 2.58
N LYS A 252 10.11 10.87 1.50
CA LYS A 252 10.15 12.11 0.71
C LYS A 252 9.01 12.10 -0.29
N TRP A 253 8.09 13.05 -0.16
CA TRP A 253 7.00 13.24 -1.12
C TRP A 253 7.54 13.75 -2.46
N LYS A 254 7.18 13.10 -3.56
CA LYS A 254 7.71 13.42 -4.91
C LYS A 254 6.65 13.92 -5.89
N TYR A 255 5.37 13.86 -5.54
CA TYR A 255 4.29 14.24 -6.46
C TYR A 255 3.93 15.71 -6.28
N PHE A 256 4.27 16.50 -7.27
CA PHE A 256 3.99 17.95 -7.29
C PHE A 256 2.85 18.33 -8.23
N ASP A 257 2.47 17.43 -9.14
CA ASP A 257 1.51 17.70 -10.21
C ASP A 257 0.25 16.84 -10.04
N PRO A 258 -0.87 17.42 -9.57
CA PRO A 258 -2.14 16.72 -9.46
C PRO A 258 -2.74 16.34 -10.82
N ALA A 259 -2.35 17.00 -11.93
CA ALA A 259 -2.87 16.70 -13.27
C ALA A 259 -2.39 15.35 -13.83
N ARG A 260 -1.36 14.75 -13.25
CA ARG A 260 -0.89 13.39 -13.59
C ARG A 260 -1.72 12.28 -12.98
N ARG A 261 -2.84 12.59 -12.35
CA ARG A 261 -3.73 11.60 -11.71
C ARG A 261 -4.84 11.21 -12.68
N ILE A 262 -5.20 9.94 -12.67
CA ILE A 262 -6.44 9.47 -13.31
C ILE A 262 -7.58 9.89 -12.39
N ALA A 263 -8.28 10.97 -12.74
CA ALA A 263 -9.52 11.36 -12.09
C ALA A 263 -10.69 10.59 -12.71
N SER A 264 -11.73 10.30 -11.92
CA SER A 264 -12.94 9.61 -12.40
C SER A 264 -13.70 10.38 -13.49
N THR A 265 -13.45 11.68 -13.60
CA THR A 265 -14.00 12.57 -14.64
C THR A 265 -13.22 12.57 -15.95
N SER A 266 -12.05 11.94 -15.99
CA SER A 266 -11.38 11.71 -17.27
C SER A 266 -12.19 10.68 -18.03
N SER A 267 -13.03 11.14 -18.97
CA SER A 267 -13.71 10.29 -19.92
C SER A 267 -12.65 9.48 -20.66
N VAL A 268 -12.39 8.27 -20.18
CA VAL A 268 -11.67 7.29 -20.97
C VAL A 268 -12.59 6.95 -22.12
N THR A 269 -12.39 7.62 -23.25
CA THR A 269 -13.00 7.22 -24.49
C THR A 269 -12.48 5.82 -24.79
N VAL A 270 -13.30 4.82 -24.49
CA VAL A 270 -13.05 3.44 -24.89
C VAL A 270 -13.27 3.40 -26.39
N HIS A 271 -12.20 3.44 -27.14
CA HIS A 271 -12.19 3.12 -28.57
C HIS A 271 -11.98 1.63 -28.79
#